data_65a513b3870aaeaaa7f6fcca4b4f5bb0
#
_entry.id   65a513b3870aaeaaa7f6fcca4b4f5bb0
#
_cell.length_a   1.000
_cell.length_b   1.000
_cell.length_c   1.000
_cell.angle_alpha   90.00
_cell.angle_beta   90.00
_cell.angle_gamma   90.00
#
_symmetry.space_group_name_H-M   'P 1'
#
loop_
_entity.id
_entity.type
_entity.pdbx_description
1 polymer ?
#
loop_
_entity_poly.entity_id
_entity_poly.type
_entity_poly.pdbx_seq_one_letter_code
_entity_poly.pdbx_strand_id
1 'polypeptide(L)'
;MKKIYTLTRFAIALFLVAVLIGCYIPIRFDAEIEITRGGYYDFKFDGYMAKVELFKGLKEGKINPGEEKKQIGIIERDFGRDASVKEFKYLKMGHFKVNWERNGDLIKARSVSFFNASEFFLGIRYNSKTRRITMSGKSLTNNAKKKLDQLGLGWTGQIRVFTDAKVITHNATLVKKNKRKGGRFMTYIWKLNNIYATTPSLVLQAG
;
A
#
# COMPACT_ATOMS: atom_id res chain seq x y z
N MET A 1 38.94 23.42 4.98
CA MET A 1 38.05 22.83 3.95
C MET A 1 37.75 21.36 4.13
N LYS A 2 38.68 20.47 4.52
CA LYS A 2 38.39 18.99 4.72
C LYS A 2 37.33 18.65 5.78
N LYS A 3 37.20 19.43 6.87
CA LYS A 3 36.20 19.17 7.94
C LYS A 3 34.76 19.41 7.51
N ILE A 4 34.50 20.32 6.57
CA ILE A 4 33.14 20.64 6.08
C ILE A 4 32.60 19.49 5.23
N TYR A 5 33.42 18.88 4.38
CA TYR A 5 33.04 17.76 3.54
C TYR A 5 32.70 16.48 4.34
N THR A 6 33.35 16.30 5.51
CA THR A 6 33.06 15.14 6.38
C THR A 6 31.72 15.27 7.09
N LEU A 7 31.37 16.47 7.56
CA LEU A 7 30.07 16.75 8.18
C LEU A 7 28.91 16.61 7.16
N THR A 8 29.11 17.11 5.94
CA THR A 8 28.10 17.02 4.87
C THR A 8 27.85 15.55 4.45
N ARG A 9 28.90 14.73 4.37
CA ARG A 9 28.80 13.30 4.08
C ARG A 9 28.08 12.52 5.21
N PHE A 10 28.33 12.87 6.46
CA PHE A 10 27.63 12.29 7.62
C PHE A 10 26.15 12.69 7.66
N ALA A 11 25.83 13.97 7.37
CA ALA A 11 24.45 14.45 7.30
C ALA A 11 23.66 13.79 6.16
N ILE A 12 24.27 13.61 4.99
CA ILE A 12 23.65 12.92 3.85
C ILE A 12 23.45 11.42 4.15
N ALA A 13 24.42 10.78 4.81
CA ALA A 13 24.27 9.37 5.22
C ALA A 13 23.18 9.20 6.29
N LEU A 14 23.03 10.14 7.22
CA LEU A 14 21.96 10.14 8.22
C LEU A 14 20.58 10.38 7.58
N PHE A 15 20.51 11.26 6.57
CA PHE A 15 19.25 11.54 5.83
C PHE A 15 18.79 10.36 4.97
N LEU A 16 19.73 9.57 4.41
CA LEU A 16 19.42 8.36 3.64
C LEU A 16 18.89 7.20 4.50
N VAL A 17 19.17 7.18 5.80
CA VAL A 17 18.63 6.19 6.75
C VAL A 17 17.20 6.54 7.16
N ALA A 18 16.82 7.83 7.15
CA ALA A 18 15.51 8.31 7.57
C ALA A 18 14.33 7.91 6.63
N VAL A 19 14.60 7.44 5.43
CA VAL A 19 13.56 7.13 4.42
C VAL A 19 12.79 5.82 4.71
N LEU A 20 13.25 5.01 5.66
CA LEU A 20 12.53 3.79 6.08
C LEU A 20 11.76 3.97 7.40
N ILE A 21 11.85 5.16 8.03
CA ILE A 21 11.21 5.46 9.31
C ILE A 21 9.70 5.57 9.07
N GLY A 22 8.96 4.56 9.52
CA GLY A 22 7.51 4.53 9.50
C GLY A 22 6.87 3.54 8.52
N CYS A 23 7.63 2.87 7.65
CA CYS A 23 7.06 2.09 6.55
C CYS A 23 6.33 0.82 7.04
N TYR A 24 5.03 0.75 6.74
CA TYR A 24 4.29 -0.51 6.73
C TYR A 24 4.37 -1.11 5.33
N ILE A 25 4.56 -2.41 5.27
CA ILE A 25 4.51 -3.15 4.01
C ILE A 25 3.50 -4.29 4.09
N PRO A 26 2.70 -4.54 3.05
CA PRO A 26 1.89 -5.75 2.99
C PRO A 26 2.81 -6.97 2.83
N ILE A 27 2.48 -8.07 3.50
CA ILE A 27 3.25 -9.32 3.42
C ILE A 27 2.52 -10.34 2.56
N ARG A 28 1.28 -10.65 2.93
CA ARG A 28 0.39 -11.50 2.17
C ARG A 28 -1.01 -10.89 2.22
N PHE A 29 -1.59 -10.62 1.05
CA PHE A 29 -2.82 -9.85 0.97
C PHE A 29 -3.68 -10.19 -0.24
N ASP A 30 -4.93 -9.80 -0.12
CA ASP A 30 -5.90 -9.71 -1.20
C ASP A 30 -6.54 -8.31 -1.16
N ALA A 31 -6.55 -7.63 -2.31
CA ALA A 31 -7.17 -6.33 -2.45
C ALA A 31 -8.22 -6.35 -3.56
N GLU A 32 -9.42 -5.92 -3.23
CA GLU A 32 -10.53 -5.77 -4.17
C GLU A 32 -10.91 -4.30 -4.29
N ILE A 33 -11.03 -3.84 -5.53
CA ILE A 33 -11.40 -2.45 -5.81
C ILE A 33 -12.47 -2.46 -6.89
N GLU A 34 -13.61 -1.90 -6.61
CA GLU A 34 -14.58 -1.55 -7.63
C GLU A 34 -14.45 -0.06 -7.94
N ILE A 35 -14.43 0.29 -9.22
CA ILE A 35 -14.44 1.68 -9.68
C ILE A 35 -15.46 1.78 -10.82
N THR A 36 -16.53 2.52 -10.61
CA THR A 36 -17.52 2.75 -11.64
C THR A 36 -17.13 3.93 -12.54
N ARG A 37 -17.68 3.97 -13.76
CA ARG A 37 -17.55 5.11 -14.68
C ARG A 37 -18.04 6.43 -14.09
N GLY A 38 -18.98 6.39 -13.14
CA GLY A 38 -19.47 7.54 -12.40
C GLY A 38 -18.58 8.01 -11.27
N GLY A 39 -17.42 7.35 -11.04
CA GLY A 39 -16.44 7.72 -10.01
C GLY A 39 -16.73 7.16 -8.62
N TYR A 40 -17.79 6.36 -8.45
CA TYR A 40 -17.96 5.63 -7.20
C TYR A 40 -16.87 4.56 -7.07
N TYR A 41 -16.35 4.38 -5.85
CA TYR A 41 -15.40 3.30 -5.54
C TYR A 41 -15.80 2.53 -4.28
N ASP A 42 -15.46 1.26 -4.25
CA ASP A 42 -15.42 0.39 -3.07
C ASP A 42 -14.05 -0.30 -3.03
N PHE A 43 -13.26 -0.03 -1.99
CA PHE A 43 -11.91 -0.53 -1.86
C PHE A 43 -11.77 -1.32 -0.57
N LYS A 44 -11.41 -2.61 -0.71
CA LYS A 44 -11.22 -3.57 0.37
C LYS A 44 -9.81 -4.11 0.34
N PHE A 45 -9.23 -4.23 1.51
CA PHE A 45 -7.95 -4.89 1.72
C PHE A 45 -8.08 -5.89 2.86
N ASP A 46 -7.68 -7.12 2.62
CA ASP A 46 -7.58 -8.17 3.62
C ASP A 46 -6.19 -8.80 3.55
N GLY A 47 -5.46 -8.81 4.66
CA GLY A 47 -4.12 -9.37 4.64
C GLY A 47 -3.29 -9.14 5.89
N TYR A 48 -2.01 -9.33 5.72
CA TYR A 48 -1.00 -9.16 6.77
C TYR A 48 -0.05 -8.03 6.38
N MET A 49 0.28 -7.21 7.35
CA MET A 49 1.25 -6.11 7.20
C MET A 49 2.37 -6.26 8.21
N ALA A 50 3.55 -5.77 7.88
CA ALA A 50 4.65 -5.63 8.83
C ALA A 50 5.02 -4.16 9.02
N LYS A 51 5.22 -3.74 10.27
CA LYS A 51 5.92 -2.50 10.62
C LYS A 51 7.41 -2.78 10.55
N VAL A 52 8.07 -2.30 9.50
CA VAL A 52 9.45 -2.70 9.15
C VAL A 52 10.44 -2.45 10.28
N GLU A 53 10.35 -1.29 10.95
CA GLU A 53 11.27 -0.95 12.05
C GLU A 53 11.05 -1.78 13.29
N LEU A 54 9.80 -2.00 13.68
CA LEU A 54 9.46 -2.85 14.81
C LEU A 54 9.95 -4.28 14.54
N PHE A 55 9.70 -4.81 13.33
CA PHE A 55 10.21 -6.11 12.91
C PHE A 55 11.75 -6.20 13.02
N LYS A 56 12.44 -5.20 12.44
CA LYS A 56 13.90 -5.15 12.47
C LYS A 56 14.45 -5.06 13.88
N GLY A 57 13.91 -4.15 14.70
CA GLY A 57 14.35 -3.96 16.08
C GLY A 57 14.18 -5.20 16.94
N LEU A 58 13.05 -5.93 16.79
CA LEU A 58 12.80 -7.20 17.47
C LEU A 58 13.75 -8.30 16.98
N LYS A 59 13.95 -8.42 15.65
CA LYS A 59 14.86 -9.40 15.06
C LYS A 59 16.32 -9.20 15.51
N GLU A 60 16.74 -7.96 15.71
CA GLU A 60 18.08 -7.58 16.18
C GLU A 60 18.21 -7.56 17.70
N GLY A 61 17.15 -7.90 18.46
CA GLY A 61 17.13 -7.88 19.92
C GLY A 61 17.29 -6.48 20.53
N LYS A 62 17.01 -5.42 19.75
CA LYS A 62 17.12 -4.01 20.18
C LYS A 62 15.87 -3.49 20.88
N ILE A 63 14.76 -4.20 20.76
CA ILE A 63 13.46 -3.85 21.36
C ILE A 63 13.16 -4.92 22.41
N ASN A 64 13.00 -4.51 23.65
CA ASN A 64 12.61 -5.39 24.73
C ASN A 64 11.07 -5.56 24.79
N PRO A 65 10.54 -6.57 25.52
CA PRO A 65 9.09 -6.84 25.57
C PRO A 65 8.25 -5.66 26.07
N GLY A 66 8.76 -4.84 26.99
CA GLY A 66 8.04 -3.66 27.50
C GLY A 66 7.91 -2.57 26.44
N GLU A 67 8.97 -2.33 25.69
CA GLU A 67 8.98 -1.38 24.59
C GLU A 67 8.14 -1.86 23.41
N GLU A 68 8.20 -3.14 23.07
CA GLU A 68 7.33 -3.77 22.08
C GLU A 68 5.86 -3.52 22.42
N LYS A 69 5.42 -3.83 23.63
CA LYS A 69 4.05 -3.61 24.10
C LYS A 69 3.63 -2.13 23.98
N LYS A 70 4.53 -1.20 24.35
CA LYS A 70 4.28 0.24 24.23
C LYS A 70 4.09 0.66 22.77
N GLN A 71 4.97 0.22 21.87
CA GLN A 71 4.87 0.55 20.44
C GLN A 71 3.61 -0.04 19.81
N ILE A 72 3.25 -1.29 20.13
CA ILE A 72 2.00 -1.91 19.68
C ILE A 72 0.79 -1.09 20.11
N GLY A 73 0.71 -0.69 21.38
CA GLY A 73 -0.40 0.11 21.90
C GLY A 73 -0.56 1.48 21.20
N ILE A 74 0.54 2.09 20.75
CA ILE A 74 0.49 3.33 19.95
C ILE A 74 -0.07 3.02 18.56
N ILE A 75 0.46 1.99 17.90
CA ILE A 75 0.06 1.58 16.55
C ILE A 75 -1.42 1.22 16.50
N GLU A 76 -1.90 0.37 17.42
CA GLU A 76 -3.32 -0.04 17.50
C GLU A 76 -4.25 1.15 17.75
N ARG A 77 -3.84 2.10 18.57
CA ARG A 77 -4.60 3.34 18.82
C ARG A 77 -4.69 4.21 17.56
N ASP A 78 -3.60 4.33 16.82
CA ASP A 78 -3.56 5.16 15.62
C ASP A 78 -4.42 4.55 14.50
N PHE A 79 -4.36 3.23 14.31
CA PHE A 79 -5.24 2.53 13.37
C PHE A 79 -6.70 2.52 13.81
N GLY A 80 -6.98 2.42 15.12
CA GLY A 80 -8.34 2.44 15.67
C GLY A 80 -9.08 3.76 15.46
N ARG A 81 -8.39 4.83 15.08
CA ARG A 81 -9.01 6.14 14.71
C ARG A 81 -9.54 6.17 13.28
N ASP A 82 -9.11 5.28 12.41
CA ASP A 82 -9.62 5.20 11.03
C ASP A 82 -10.85 4.28 10.97
N ALA A 83 -12.03 4.86 10.75
CA ALA A 83 -13.30 4.13 10.61
C ALA A 83 -13.30 3.10 9.47
N SER A 84 -12.35 3.20 8.55
CA SER A 84 -12.16 2.23 7.46
C SER A 84 -11.53 0.93 7.94
N VAL A 85 -10.84 0.92 9.08
CA VAL A 85 -10.25 -0.28 9.69
C VAL A 85 -11.34 -1.13 10.33
N LYS A 86 -11.54 -2.34 9.83
CA LYS A 86 -12.52 -3.31 10.37
C LYS A 86 -11.87 -4.30 11.33
N GLU A 87 -10.61 -4.66 11.06
CA GLU A 87 -9.77 -5.47 11.93
C GLU A 87 -8.34 -4.95 11.89
N PHE A 88 -7.75 -4.78 13.07
CA PHE A 88 -6.32 -4.52 13.22
C PHE A 88 -5.84 -5.27 14.45
N LYS A 89 -5.06 -6.33 14.25
CA LYS A 89 -4.63 -7.22 15.33
C LYS A 89 -3.14 -7.49 15.24
N TYR A 90 -2.42 -7.20 16.31
CA TYR A 90 -1.04 -7.61 16.45
C TYR A 90 -0.92 -9.14 16.53
N LEU A 91 0.05 -9.69 15.85
CA LEU A 91 0.35 -11.14 15.89
C LEU A 91 1.64 -11.39 16.65
N LYS A 92 2.77 -11.11 16.03
CA LYS A 92 4.13 -11.23 16.61
C LYS A 92 5.14 -10.57 15.69
N MET A 93 6.32 -10.22 16.23
CA MET A 93 7.44 -9.72 15.44
C MET A 93 7.06 -8.59 14.50
N GLY A 94 6.31 -7.61 14.98
CA GLY A 94 5.91 -6.47 14.16
C GLY A 94 4.91 -6.76 13.03
N HIS A 95 4.27 -7.95 13.02
CA HIS A 95 3.25 -8.33 12.05
C HIS A 95 1.85 -8.09 12.59
N PHE A 96 0.97 -7.61 11.71
CA PHE A 96 -0.42 -7.30 12.02
C PHE A 96 -1.35 -7.95 10.99
N LYS A 97 -2.48 -8.50 11.44
CA LYS A 97 -3.62 -8.81 10.59
C LYS A 97 -4.40 -7.53 10.38
N VAL A 98 -4.77 -7.24 9.14
CA VAL A 98 -5.50 -6.02 8.77
C VAL A 98 -6.65 -6.37 7.85
N ASN A 99 -7.86 -5.90 8.20
CA ASN A 99 -8.99 -5.79 7.29
C ASN A 99 -9.39 -4.32 7.25
N TRP A 100 -9.45 -3.76 6.03
CA TRP A 100 -9.72 -2.34 5.80
C TRP A 100 -10.67 -2.18 4.63
N GLU A 101 -11.70 -1.36 4.81
CA GLU A 101 -12.73 -1.12 3.80
C GLU A 101 -13.09 0.37 3.73
N ARG A 102 -13.03 0.93 2.55
CA ARG A 102 -13.46 2.31 2.28
C ARG A 102 -14.20 2.41 0.96
N ASN A 103 -15.33 3.09 0.99
CA ASN A 103 -16.09 3.40 -0.21
C ASN A 103 -16.37 4.91 -0.30
N GLY A 104 -16.80 5.37 -1.47
CA GLY A 104 -17.13 6.77 -1.67
C GLY A 104 -17.14 7.21 -3.12
N ASP A 105 -17.06 8.52 -3.31
CA ASP A 105 -17.09 9.19 -4.60
C ASP A 105 -15.72 9.85 -4.86
N LEU A 106 -14.97 9.34 -5.84
CA LEU A 106 -13.66 9.87 -6.23
C LEU A 106 -13.73 11.27 -6.85
N ILE A 107 -14.86 11.62 -7.47
CA ILE A 107 -15.04 12.95 -8.06
C ILE A 107 -15.04 14.01 -6.95
N LYS A 108 -15.65 13.70 -5.80
CA LYS A 108 -15.68 14.56 -4.61
C LYS A 108 -14.39 14.46 -3.80
N ALA A 109 -13.97 13.25 -3.45
CA ALA A 109 -12.83 13.00 -2.58
C ALA A 109 -11.47 13.29 -3.24
N ARG A 110 -11.41 13.28 -4.59
CA ARG A 110 -10.21 13.46 -5.42
C ARG A 110 -9.18 12.34 -5.30
N SER A 111 -9.06 11.72 -4.14
CA SER A 111 -8.15 10.59 -3.96
C SER A 111 -8.57 9.71 -2.79
N VAL A 112 -8.18 8.46 -2.87
CA VAL A 112 -8.20 7.49 -1.77
C VAL A 112 -6.91 6.69 -1.81
N SER A 113 -6.37 6.37 -0.64
CA SER A 113 -5.16 5.56 -0.52
C SER A 113 -5.28 4.56 0.62
N PHE A 114 -4.76 3.37 0.40
CA PHE A 114 -4.58 2.38 1.45
C PHE A 114 -3.10 2.47 1.89
N PHE A 115 -2.82 2.72 3.13
CA PHE A 115 -3.78 2.96 4.22
C PHE A 115 -3.87 4.46 4.59
N ASN A 116 -2.91 5.29 4.28
CA ASN A 116 -2.99 6.74 4.44
C ASN A 116 -2.27 7.47 3.28
N ALA A 117 -2.36 8.79 3.23
CA ALA A 117 -1.84 9.58 2.12
C ALA A 117 -0.30 9.62 2.06
N SER A 118 0.37 9.51 3.20
CA SER A 118 1.84 9.61 3.30
C SER A 118 2.53 8.27 3.10
N GLU A 119 1.91 7.19 3.58
CA GLU A 119 2.45 5.83 3.57
C GLU A 119 1.52 4.86 2.83
N PHE A 120 1.19 5.17 1.58
CA PHE A 120 0.29 4.34 0.81
C PHE A 120 1.00 3.16 0.16
N PHE A 121 0.33 2.02 0.14
CA PHE A 121 0.69 0.88 -0.70
C PHE A 121 0.01 0.96 -2.07
N LEU A 122 -1.25 1.38 -2.08
CA LEU A 122 -2.08 1.50 -3.27
C LEU A 122 -2.90 2.78 -3.18
N GLY A 123 -2.91 3.57 -4.24
CA GLY A 123 -3.65 4.83 -4.30
C GLY A 123 -4.46 4.97 -5.58
N ILE A 124 -5.60 5.66 -5.47
CA ILE A 124 -6.48 6.00 -6.58
C ILE A 124 -6.68 7.51 -6.56
N ARG A 125 -6.52 8.16 -7.71
CA ARG A 125 -6.67 9.60 -7.87
C ARG A 125 -7.57 9.94 -9.04
N TYR A 126 -8.41 10.96 -8.86
CA TYR A 126 -9.20 11.56 -9.93
C TYR A 126 -8.61 12.92 -10.34
N ASN A 127 -8.42 13.10 -11.64
CA ASN A 127 -8.01 14.37 -12.24
C ASN A 127 -9.21 15.01 -12.96
N SER A 128 -9.71 16.13 -12.45
CA SER A 128 -10.90 16.81 -12.98
C SER A 128 -10.67 17.44 -14.36
N LYS A 129 -9.45 17.88 -14.69
CA LYS A 129 -9.14 18.50 -16.00
C LYS A 129 -9.20 17.47 -17.12
N THR A 130 -8.71 16.26 -16.89
CA THR A 130 -8.68 15.17 -17.88
C THR A 130 -9.81 14.17 -17.70
N ARG A 131 -10.58 14.28 -16.62
CA ARG A 131 -11.61 13.31 -16.17
C ARG A 131 -11.07 11.88 -16.08
N ARG A 132 -9.82 11.73 -15.70
CA ARG A 132 -9.16 10.42 -15.57
C ARG A 132 -9.08 9.99 -14.11
N ILE A 133 -9.32 8.70 -13.90
CA ILE A 133 -9.06 8.01 -12.63
C ILE A 133 -7.80 7.16 -12.81
N THR A 134 -6.80 7.39 -11.98
CA THR A 134 -5.53 6.65 -12.01
C THR A 134 -5.37 5.87 -10.73
N MET A 135 -5.24 4.54 -10.82
CA MET A 135 -4.79 3.68 -9.73
C MET A 135 -3.31 3.39 -9.93
N SER A 136 -2.54 3.50 -8.86
CA SER A 136 -1.12 3.15 -8.85
C SER A 136 -0.68 2.55 -7.52
N GLY A 137 0.17 1.54 -7.58
CA GLY A 137 0.91 1.04 -6.44
C GLY A 137 2.09 1.95 -6.08
N LYS A 138 2.60 1.84 -4.86
CA LYS A 138 3.84 2.49 -4.44
C LYS A 138 5.03 1.77 -5.08
N SER A 139 5.84 2.51 -5.81
CA SER A 139 7.11 2.01 -6.33
C SER A 139 8.17 2.08 -5.24
N LEU A 140 8.88 0.98 -5.01
CA LEU A 140 10.06 0.94 -4.15
C LEU A 140 11.32 1.02 -5.00
N THR A 141 12.34 1.72 -4.50
CA THR A 141 13.67 1.72 -5.13
C THR A 141 14.28 0.31 -5.04
N ASN A 142 15.17 -0.03 -5.97
CA ASN A 142 15.86 -1.34 -5.95
C ASN A 142 16.63 -1.57 -4.64
N ASN A 143 17.21 -0.52 -4.06
CA ASN A 143 17.89 -0.61 -2.77
C ASN A 143 16.91 -0.93 -1.62
N ALA A 144 15.73 -0.30 -1.59
CA ALA A 144 14.70 -0.59 -0.62
C ALA A 144 14.19 -2.04 -0.75
N LYS A 145 13.92 -2.50 -1.97
CA LYS A 145 13.52 -3.88 -2.25
C LYS A 145 14.56 -4.88 -1.72
N LYS A 146 15.85 -4.65 -2.04
CA LYS A 146 16.95 -5.50 -1.60
C LYS A 146 17.08 -5.55 -0.06
N LYS A 147 16.93 -4.41 0.62
CA LYS A 147 16.95 -4.37 2.09
C LYS A 147 15.79 -5.13 2.73
N LEU A 148 14.57 -4.99 2.18
CA LEU A 148 13.42 -5.72 2.67
C LEU A 148 13.56 -7.22 2.45
N ASP A 149 14.06 -7.63 1.30
CA ASP A 149 14.33 -9.03 0.96
C ASP A 149 15.36 -9.66 1.90
N GLN A 150 16.45 -8.96 2.21
CA GLN A 150 17.46 -9.38 3.21
C GLN A 150 16.89 -9.53 4.62
N LEU A 151 15.88 -8.74 4.98
CA LEU A 151 15.14 -8.90 6.22
C LEU A 151 14.20 -10.11 6.21
N GLY A 152 13.90 -10.68 5.05
CA GLY A 152 12.87 -11.71 4.85
C GLY A 152 11.47 -11.10 4.76
N LEU A 153 11.37 -9.80 4.47
CA LEU A 153 10.13 -9.07 4.31
C LEU A 153 9.84 -8.87 2.82
N GLY A 154 9.27 -9.88 2.19
CA GLY A 154 8.70 -9.78 0.85
C GLY A 154 7.18 -9.66 0.89
N TRP A 155 6.56 -9.38 -0.23
CA TRP A 155 5.11 -9.43 -0.35
C TRP A 155 4.65 -10.41 -1.42
N THR A 156 3.53 -11.06 -1.12
CA THR A 156 2.76 -11.83 -2.09
C THR A 156 1.30 -11.43 -1.97
N GLY A 157 0.63 -11.33 -3.09
CA GLY A 157 -0.79 -10.97 -3.04
C GLY A 157 -1.42 -10.81 -4.40
N GLN A 158 -2.68 -10.47 -4.37
CA GLN A 158 -3.46 -10.22 -5.57
C GLN A 158 -4.24 -8.91 -5.42
N ILE A 159 -4.28 -8.14 -6.50
CA ILE A 159 -5.15 -6.97 -6.62
C ILE A 159 -6.15 -7.26 -7.73
N ARG A 160 -7.43 -7.09 -7.45
CA ARG A 160 -8.52 -7.21 -8.40
C ARG A 160 -9.24 -5.89 -8.52
N VAL A 161 -9.31 -5.34 -9.73
CA VAL A 161 -10.10 -4.14 -10.02
C VAL A 161 -11.27 -4.51 -10.92
N PHE A 162 -12.48 -4.15 -10.49
CA PHE A 162 -13.71 -4.31 -11.21
C PHE A 162 -14.15 -2.94 -11.74
N THR A 163 -14.39 -2.80 -13.03
CA THR A 163 -14.81 -1.50 -13.58
C THR A 163 -15.70 -1.65 -14.83
N ASP A 164 -16.68 -0.77 -14.96
CA ASP A 164 -17.45 -0.52 -16.17
C ASP A 164 -17.00 0.76 -16.90
N ALA A 165 -15.97 1.45 -16.39
CA ALA A 165 -15.37 2.60 -17.02
C ALA A 165 -14.49 2.18 -18.22
N LYS A 166 -14.34 3.09 -19.19
CA LYS A 166 -13.41 2.87 -20.31
C LYS A 166 -11.98 2.87 -19.79
N VAL A 167 -11.26 1.75 -20.00
CA VAL A 167 -9.85 1.63 -19.66
C VAL A 167 -9.00 2.26 -20.76
N ILE A 168 -8.11 3.17 -20.36
CA ILE A 168 -7.15 3.84 -21.26
C ILE A 168 -5.86 3.03 -21.34
N THR A 169 -5.32 2.64 -20.18
CA THR A 169 -4.11 1.81 -20.12
C THR A 169 -4.07 1.03 -18.81
N HIS A 170 -3.36 -0.09 -18.81
CA HIS A 170 -3.09 -0.92 -17.63
C HIS A 170 -1.88 -1.83 -17.85
N ASN A 171 -1.34 -2.37 -16.77
CA ASN A 171 -0.34 -3.42 -16.77
C ASN A 171 -0.80 -4.68 -16.00
N ALA A 172 -2.11 -4.93 -15.99
CA ALA A 172 -2.68 -6.11 -15.33
C ALA A 172 -2.16 -7.42 -15.92
N THR A 173 -1.92 -8.41 -15.06
CA THR A 173 -1.45 -9.75 -15.43
C THR A 173 -2.53 -10.54 -16.20
N LEU A 174 -3.81 -10.29 -15.85
CA LEU A 174 -4.94 -10.97 -16.46
C LEU A 174 -6.14 -10.02 -16.53
N VAL A 175 -6.89 -10.10 -17.64
CA VAL A 175 -8.16 -9.37 -17.83
C VAL A 175 -9.26 -10.33 -18.21
N LYS A 176 -10.45 -10.21 -17.60
CA LYS A 176 -11.60 -11.06 -17.90
C LYS A 176 -12.92 -10.31 -17.71
N LYS A 177 -13.97 -10.76 -18.40
CA LYS A 177 -15.35 -10.27 -18.19
C LYS A 177 -15.85 -10.72 -16.82
N ASN A 178 -16.53 -9.81 -16.12
CA ASN A 178 -17.19 -10.14 -14.86
C ASN A 178 -18.66 -10.54 -15.13
N LYS A 179 -18.91 -11.86 -15.19
CA LYS A 179 -20.26 -12.40 -15.45
C LYS A 179 -21.28 -12.05 -14.35
N ARG A 180 -20.83 -11.88 -13.10
CA ARG A 180 -21.72 -11.62 -11.95
C ARG A 180 -22.38 -10.24 -12.00
N LYS A 181 -21.78 -9.27 -12.73
CA LYS A 181 -22.30 -7.91 -12.88
C LYS A 181 -22.91 -7.66 -14.26
N GLY A 182 -23.61 -8.65 -14.81
CA GLY A 182 -24.30 -8.56 -16.09
C GLY A 182 -23.38 -8.37 -17.30
N GLY A 183 -22.09 -8.71 -17.16
CA GLY A 183 -21.10 -8.63 -18.25
C GLY A 183 -20.65 -7.23 -18.64
N ARG A 184 -21.16 -6.18 -17.99
CA ARG A 184 -20.71 -4.78 -18.23
C ARG A 184 -19.37 -4.46 -17.57
N PHE A 185 -19.05 -5.16 -16.49
CA PHE A 185 -17.80 -4.98 -15.75
C PHE A 185 -16.69 -5.86 -16.32
N MET A 186 -15.50 -5.28 -16.40
CA MET A 186 -14.26 -6.00 -16.65
C MET A 186 -13.51 -6.15 -15.32
N THR A 187 -12.78 -7.25 -15.17
CA THR A 187 -11.92 -7.52 -14.02
C THR A 187 -10.47 -7.49 -14.46
N TYR A 188 -9.68 -6.62 -13.85
CA TYR A 188 -8.23 -6.50 -14.03
C TYR A 188 -7.53 -7.08 -12.81
N ILE A 189 -6.59 -8.00 -13.01
CA ILE A 189 -5.95 -8.76 -11.94
C ILE A 189 -4.43 -8.59 -12.03
N TRP A 190 -3.80 -8.22 -10.93
CA TRP A 190 -2.36 -8.23 -10.73
C TRP A 190 -2.02 -9.31 -9.72
N LYS A 191 -1.14 -10.25 -10.11
CA LYS A 191 -0.56 -11.24 -9.21
C LYS A 191 0.84 -10.77 -8.83
N LEU A 192 1.06 -10.50 -7.56
CA LEU A 192 2.32 -10.01 -7.01
C LEU A 192 2.98 -11.17 -6.25
N ASN A 193 3.89 -11.86 -6.90
CA ASN A 193 4.51 -13.08 -6.36
C ASN A 193 5.73 -12.76 -5.47
N ASN A 194 6.26 -11.56 -5.55
CA ASN A 194 7.39 -11.08 -4.75
C ASN A 194 7.51 -9.54 -4.81
N ILE A 195 8.43 -9.00 -4.04
CA ILE A 195 8.67 -7.55 -3.92
C ILE A 195 9.21 -6.89 -5.22
N TYR A 196 9.71 -7.69 -6.16
CA TYR A 196 10.25 -7.21 -7.45
C TYR A 196 9.18 -7.19 -8.54
N ALA A 197 7.98 -7.69 -8.27
CA ALA A 197 6.86 -7.65 -9.21
C ALA A 197 6.60 -6.21 -9.70
N THR A 198 6.14 -6.10 -10.94
CA THR A 198 5.82 -4.80 -11.54
C THR A 198 4.75 -4.08 -10.74
N THR A 199 4.99 -2.80 -10.45
CA THR A 199 4.04 -1.96 -9.71
C THR A 199 2.72 -1.85 -10.49
N PRO A 200 1.57 -2.18 -9.86
CA PRO A 200 0.26 -2.09 -10.49
C PRO A 200 -0.07 -0.68 -10.98
N SER A 201 -0.63 -0.59 -12.18
CA SER A 201 -1.08 0.67 -12.77
C SER A 201 -2.33 0.46 -13.62
N LEU A 202 -3.29 1.38 -13.50
CA LEU A 202 -4.53 1.41 -14.28
C LEU A 202 -4.98 2.86 -14.45
N VAL A 203 -5.35 3.23 -15.69
CA VAL A 203 -5.94 4.53 -16.01
C VAL A 203 -7.30 4.32 -16.67
N LEU A 204 -8.31 4.95 -16.08
CA LEU A 204 -9.71 4.92 -16.52
C LEU A 204 -10.15 6.30 -16.99
N GLN A 205 -11.10 6.32 -17.90
CA GLN A 205 -11.86 7.52 -18.26
C GLN A 205 -13.17 7.53 -17.46
N ALA A 206 -13.36 8.54 -16.60
CA ALA A 206 -14.64 8.78 -15.96
C ALA A 206 -15.68 9.27 -16.95
N GLY A 207 -16.93 8.86 -16.77
CA GLY A 207 -18.07 9.22 -17.59
C GLY A 207 -18.55 10.66 -17.40
#